data_36a68be4a80dafe53780af9d9c4dcffc
#
_entry.id   36a68be4a80dafe53780af9d9c4dcffc
#
_cell.length_a   1.000
_cell.length_b   1.000
_cell.length_c   1.000
_cell.angle_alpha   90.00
_cell.angle_beta   90.00
_cell.angle_gamma   90.00
#
_symmetry.space_group_name_H-M   'P 1'
#
loop_
_entity.id
_entity.type
_entity.pdbx_description
1 polymer ?
#
loop_
_entity_poly.entity_id
_entity_poly.type
_entity_poly.pdbx_seq_one_letter_code
_entity_poly.pdbx_strand_id
1 'polypeptide(L)'
;QLAIECSWQMEFYRRDDGMAFSGGLADREFGQWMKTIKPGESFTTPEAILTVCCSDERAGSTVDYACQRLTQYAQKYVNAAPESEQHLPILFNEYCTTWGLPSHENIKGILEAVKGKGLEYFVVDCGWFVEEGVHWSRSMGDYVPSDRLFPEGLGAVSDDIRKAGMKPGIWFEIDNVGRDSHVYSEREDLMLHRDGKVLTTKERRFFDMCNPDAIAYLTDKVIGQLKKYNFEYMKMDYNDTIGIGCD
;
A
#
# COMPACT_ATOMS: atom_id res chain seq x y z
N GLN A 1 -1.86 -20.98 -12.96
CA GLN A 1 -1.73 -19.70 -12.25
C GLN A 1 -0.26 -19.31 -12.14
N LEU A 2 0.03 -18.03 -12.29
CA LEU A 2 1.36 -17.45 -12.14
C LEU A 2 1.32 -16.43 -10.99
N ALA A 3 2.33 -16.44 -10.13
CA ALA A 3 2.59 -15.43 -9.12
C ALA A 3 4.06 -15.02 -9.18
N ILE A 4 4.34 -13.76 -8.94
CA ILE A 4 5.69 -13.17 -8.98
C ILE A 4 5.81 -12.17 -7.83
N GLU A 5 6.98 -12.09 -7.22
CA GLU A 5 7.23 -11.30 -6.01
C GLU A 5 7.33 -9.78 -6.22
N CYS A 6 7.17 -9.29 -7.44
CA CYS A 6 7.26 -7.88 -7.77
C CYS A 6 6.26 -7.49 -8.87
N SER A 7 6.35 -6.27 -9.37
CA SER A 7 5.59 -5.83 -10.55
C SER A 7 5.87 -6.75 -11.74
N TRP A 8 4.82 -7.18 -12.39
CA TRP A 8 4.87 -8.21 -13.43
C TRP A 8 3.94 -7.90 -14.58
N GLN A 9 4.21 -8.56 -15.70
CA GLN A 9 3.29 -8.65 -16.84
C GLN A 9 3.01 -10.11 -17.17
N MET A 10 1.90 -10.36 -17.79
CA MET A 10 1.50 -11.66 -18.28
C MET A 10 0.71 -11.50 -19.57
N GLU A 11 1.04 -12.33 -20.54
CA GLU A 11 0.39 -12.35 -21.85
C GLU A 11 -0.19 -13.73 -22.16
N PHE A 12 -1.37 -13.73 -22.76
CA PHE A 12 -1.97 -14.90 -23.36
C PHE A 12 -2.19 -14.63 -24.84
N TYR A 13 -1.68 -15.50 -25.68
CA TYR A 13 -1.88 -15.36 -27.10
C TYR A 13 -2.13 -16.70 -27.78
N ARG A 14 -2.97 -16.65 -28.82
CA ARG A 14 -3.30 -17.82 -29.60
C ARG A 14 -2.16 -18.11 -30.59
N ARG A 15 -1.79 -19.39 -30.68
CA ARG A 15 -0.99 -19.94 -31.80
C ARG A 15 -1.84 -20.91 -32.62
N ASP A 16 -1.35 -21.34 -33.78
CA ASP A 16 -2.12 -22.11 -34.75
C ASP A 16 -2.81 -23.35 -34.16
N ASP A 17 -2.16 -24.05 -33.26
CA ASP A 17 -2.60 -25.31 -32.66
C ASP A 17 -2.77 -25.25 -31.13
N GLY A 18 -2.71 -24.05 -30.53
CA GLY A 18 -2.84 -23.93 -29.07
C GLY A 18 -2.81 -22.52 -28.54
N MET A 19 -2.65 -22.45 -27.23
CA MET A 19 -2.45 -21.21 -26.48
C MET A 19 -1.02 -21.17 -25.96
N ALA A 20 -0.37 -20.03 -26.14
CA ALA A 20 0.88 -19.73 -25.47
C ALA A 20 0.64 -18.67 -24.39
N PHE A 21 1.40 -18.74 -23.34
CA PHE A 21 1.47 -17.65 -22.39
C PHE A 21 2.93 -17.34 -22.05
N SER A 22 3.21 -16.09 -21.79
CA SER A 22 4.45 -15.63 -21.20
C SER A 22 4.16 -14.79 -19.97
N GLY A 23 5.10 -14.72 -19.06
CA GLY A 23 4.96 -13.92 -17.85
C GLY A 23 6.28 -13.83 -17.12
N GLY A 24 6.42 -12.77 -16.36
CA GLY A 24 7.63 -12.48 -15.61
C GLY A 24 7.71 -11.01 -15.27
N LEU A 25 8.92 -10.49 -15.14
CA LEU A 25 9.15 -9.06 -15.04
C LEU A 25 8.55 -8.35 -16.27
N ALA A 26 8.02 -7.16 -16.04
CA ALA A 26 7.59 -6.29 -17.12
C ALA A 26 8.76 -6.02 -18.10
N ASP A 27 8.45 -5.81 -19.35
CA ASP A 27 9.45 -5.45 -20.36
C ASP A 27 9.37 -3.96 -20.74
N ARG A 28 10.21 -3.55 -21.67
CA ARG A 28 10.24 -2.16 -22.14
C ARG A 28 8.97 -1.77 -22.90
N GLU A 29 8.34 -2.70 -23.58
CA GLU A 29 7.18 -2.41 -24.43
C GLU A 29 5.91 -2.18 -23.62
N PHE A 30 5.64 -3.04 -22.64
CA PHE A 30 4.40 -3.01 -21.87
C PHE A 30 4.56 -2.49 -20.45
N GLY A 31 5.71 -2.64 -19.85
CA GLY A 31 6.00 -2.21 -18.48
C GLY A 31 7.08 -1.14 -18.37
N GLN A 32 7.69 -0.79 -19.50
CA GLN A 32 8.80 0.16 -19.61
C GLN A 32 9.96 -0.08 -18.64
N TRP A 33 10.14 -1.33 -18.25
CA TRP A 33 11.23 -1.76 -17.41
C TRP A 33 12.37 -2.34 -18.24
N MET A 34 13.58 -1.97 -17.89
CA MET A 34 14.79 -2.47 -18.55
C MET A 34 15.96 -2.46 -17.55
N LYS A 35 16.76 -3.50 -17.58
CA LYS A 35 17.99 -3.61 -16.80
C LYS A 35 19.19 -3.79 -17.71
N THR A 36 20.14 -2.86 -17.67
CA THR A 36 21.43 -3.02 -18.31
C THR A 36 22.36 -3.82 -17.41
N ILE A 37 22.91 -4.92 -17.91
CA ILE A 37 23.89 -5.76 -17.21
C ILE A 37 25.22 -5.57 -17.92
N LYS A 38 26.20 -5.02 -17.21
CA LYS A 38 27.56 -4.81 -17.76
C LYS A 38 28.37 -6.11 -17.75
N PRO A 39 29.45 -6.20 -18.54
CA PRO A 39 30.34 -7.37 -18.48
C PRO A 39 30.83 -7.63 -17.06
N GLY A 40 30.66 -8.87 -16.59
CA GLY A 40 31.02 -9.30 -15.22
C GLY A 40 29.98 -9.03 -14.16
N GLU A 41 28.89 -8.34 -14.46
CA GLU A 41 27.74 -8.18 -13.54
C GLU A 41 26.72 -9.32 -13.72
N SER A 42 25.94 -9.56 -12.66
CA SER A 42 24.80 -10.47 -12.68
C SER A 42 23.57 -9.81 -12.15
N PHE A 43 22.40 -10.27 -12.59
CA PHE A 43 21.11 -9.87 -12.06
C PHE A 43 20.29 -11.12 -11.74
N THR A 44 19.81 -11.20 -10.51
CA THR A 44 18.89 -12.27 -10.08
C THR A 44 17.47 -11.72 -10.20
N THR A 45 16.64 -12.40 -10.98
CA THR A 45 15.21 -12.06 -11.08
C THR A 45 14.50 -12.45 -9.78
N PRO A 46 13.40 -11.75 -9.44
CA PRO A 46 12.45 -12.25 -8.44
C PRO A 46 11.92 -13.65 -8.80
N GLU A 47 11.49 -14.38 -7.80
CA GLU A 47 10.92 -15.72 -8.01
C GLU A 47 9.60 -15.62 -8.77
N ALA A 48 9.39 -16.52 -9.70
CA ALA A 48 8.13 -16.75 -10.38
C ALA A 48 7.61 -18.14 -10.04
N ILE A 49 6.38 -18.23 -9.56
CA ILE A 49 5.73 -19.46 -9.11
C ILE A 49 4.67 -19.84 -10.14
N LEU A 50 4.82 -20.98 -10.77
CA LEU A 50 3.86 -21.53 -11.72
C LEU A 50 3.13 -22.73 -11.15
N THR A 51 1.81 -22.69 -11.11
CA THR A 51 0.98 -23.83 -10.78
C THR A 51 0.25 -24.35 -12.00
N VAL A 52 0.35 -25.66 -12.22
CA VAL A 52 -0.34 -26.38 -13.29
C VAL A 52 -1.26 -27.42 -12.66
N CYS A 53 -2.50 -27.49 -13.11
CA CYS A 53 -3.46 -28.49 -12.66
C CYS A 53 -4.37 -28.92 -13.82
N CYS A 54 -4.90 -30.14 -13.72
CA CYS A 54 -5.98 -30.61 -14.55
C CYS A 54 -7.28 -30.58 -13.74
N SER A 55 -8.39 -30.35 -14.40
CA SER A 55 -9.70 -30.48 -13.77
C SER A 55 -9.91 -31.95 -13.41
N ASP A 56 -10.24 -32.18 -12.17
CA ASP A 56 -10.83 -33.45 -11.74
C ASP A 56 -12.23 -33.06 -11.19
N GLU A 57 -13.19 -33.90 -11.44
CA GLU A 57 -14.59 -33.65 -11.07
C GLU A 57 -14.82 -33.47 -9.55
N ARG A 58 -13.81 -33.76 -8.73
CA ARG A 58 -13.86 -33.69 -7.25
C ARG A 58 -13.42 -32.33 -6.70
N ALA A 59 -12.76 -31.49 -7.48
CA ALA A 59 -12.07 -30.29 -7.00
C ALA A 59 -12.81 -28.96 -7.25
N GLY A 60 -14.01 -28.99 -7.78
CA GLY A 60 -14.68 -27.76 -8.22
C GLY A 60 -14.10 -27.24 -9.55
N SER A 61 -13.97 -25.94 -9.72
CA SER A 61 -13.41 -25.41 -10.94
C SER A 61 -11.88 -25.61 -11.01
N THR A 62 -11.33 -25.75 -12.23
CA THR A 62 -9.89 -25.84 -12.45
C THR A 62 -9.14 -24.61 -11.87
N VAL A 63 -9.79 -23.43 -11.90
CA VAL A 63 -9.25 -22.19 -11.33
C VAL A 63 -9.13 -22.29 -9.83
N ASP A 64 -10.17 -22.78 -9.13
CA ASP A 64 -10.16 -22.95 -7.68
C ASP A 64 -9.04 -23.90 -7.25
N TYR A 65 -8.86 -24.99 -7.99
CA TYR A 65 -7.80 -25.95 -7.69
C TYR A 65 -6.40 -25.35 -7.89
N ALA A 66 -6.18 -24.58 -8.94
CA ALA A 66 -4.93 -23.86 -9.15
C ALA A 66 -4.66 -22.85 -8.02
N CYS A 67 -5.69 -22.10 -7.61
CA CYS A 67 -5.61 -21.16 -6.50
C CYS A 67 -5.30 -21.85 -5.16
N GLN A 68 -5.96 -22.96 -4.86
CA GLN A 68 -5.68 -23.76 -3.65
C GLN A 68 -4.24 -24.24 -3.59
N ARG A 69 -3.68 -24.74 -4.71
CA ARG A 69 -2.27 -25.14 -4.78
C ARG A 69 -1.31 -23.99 -4.52
N LEU A 70 -1.58 -22.80 -5.09
CA LEU A 70 -0.76 -21.61 -4.81
C LEU A 70 -0.88 -21.18 -3.35
N THR A 71 -2.10 -21.22 -2.78
CA THR A 71 -2.32 -20.92 -1.37
C THR A 71 -1.55 -21.86 -0.45
N GLN A 72 -1.57 -23.16 -0.73
CA GLN A 72 -0.80 -24.16 0.04
C GLN A 72 0.72 -23.92 -0.04
N TYR A 73 1.20 -23.56 -1.23
CA TYR A 73 2.61 -23.18 -1.40
C TYR A 73 2.93 -21.91 -0.58
N ALA A 74 2.12 -20.87 -0.72
CA ALA A 74 2.31 -19.62 0.00
C ALA A 74 2.29 -19.83 1.54
N GLN A 75 1.34 -20.60 2.05
CA GLN A 75 1.26 -20.93 3.47
C GLN A 75 2.51 -21.63 4.00
N LYS A 76 3.10 -22.52 3.18
CA LYS A 76 4.24 -23.33 3.60
C LYS A 76 5.58 -22.61 3.47
N TYR A 77 5.77 -21.79 2.45
CA TYR A 77 7.08 -21.30 2.04
C TYR A 77 7.22 -19.77 2.03
N VAL A 78 6.12 -19.06 1.93
CA VAL A 78 6.12 -17.58 1.75
C VAL A 78 5.52 -16.86 2.96
N ASN A 79 4.44 -17.40 3.52
CA ASN A 79 3.68 -16.71 4.54
C ASN A 79 4.37 -16.82 5.91
N ALA A 80 4.94 -15.71 6.34
CA ALA A 80 5.52 -15.52 7.67
C ALA A 80 4.66 -14.56 8.49
N ALA A 81 3.33 -14.78 8.53
CA ALA A 81 2.44 -13.95 9.33
C ALA A 81 2.91 -13.93 10.80
N PRO A 82 3.02 -12.75 11.43
CA PRO A 82 3.37 -12.63 12.84
C PRO A 82 2.31 -13.34 13.70
N GLU A 83 2.70 -13.76 14.90
CA GLU A 83 1.81 -14.48 15.82
C GLU A 83 0.50 -13.73 16.09
N SER A 84 0.59 -12.40 16.20
CA SER A 84 -0.57 -11.51 16.37
C SER A 84 -1.62 -11.60 15.26
N GLU A 85 -1.25 -12.07 14.07
CA GLU A 85 -2.13 -12.12 12.89
C GLU A 85 -2.60 -13.55 12.55
N GLN A 86 -2.06 -14.57 13.23
CA GLN A 86 -2.38 -15.97 12.91
C GLN A 86 -3.84 -16.35 13.16
N HIS A 87 -4.50 -15.67 14.09
CA HIS A 87 -5.92 -15.88 14.40
C HIS A 87 -6.87 -15.05 13.52
N LEU A 88 -6.33 -14.32 12.52
CA LEU A 88 -7.08 -13.50 11.57
C LEU A 88 -7.93 -12.43 12.28
N PRO A 89 -7.33 -11.46 12.94
CA PRO A 89 -8.02 -10.41 13.68
C PRO A 89 -8.94 -9.60 12.77
N ILE A 90 -10.09 -9.19 13.28
CA ILE A 90 -11.06 -8.38 12.53
C ILE A 90 -10.70 -6.91 12.68
N LEU A 91 -10.56 -6.23 11.55
CA LEU A 91 -10.22 -4.82 11.47
C LEU A 91 -11.42 -3.99 11.03
N PHE A 92 -11.67 -2.86 11.68
CA PHE A 92 -12.60 -1.84 11.23
C PHE A 92 -11.81 -0.68 10.63
N ASN A 93 -12.09 -0.35 9.38
CA ASN A 93 -11.55 0.82 8.69
C ASN A 93 -12.66 1.86 8.52
N GLU A 94 -12.49 3.06 9.04
CA GLU A 94 -13.54 4.06 9.14
C GLU A 94 -13.83 4.82 7.82
N TYR A 95 -13.05 4.64 6.77
CA TYR A 95 -13.16 5.40 5.51
C TYR A 95 -14.58 5.51 4.97
N CYS A 96 -15.28 4.38 4.84
CA CYS A 96 -16.65 4.36 4.31
C CYS A 96 -17.69 4.99 5.25
N THR A 97 -17.28 5.41 6.45
CA THR A 97 -18.14 6.12 7.41
C THR A 97 -17.90 7.64 7.33
N THR A 98 -16.66 8.07 7.09
CA THR A 98 -16.28 9.49 7.11
C THR A 98 -15.92 10.06 5.75
N TRP A 99 -15.65 9.18 4.75
CA TRP A 99 -15.24 9.55 3.39
C TRP A 99 -14.02 10.50 3.34
N GLY A 100 -13.04 10.24 4.20
CA GLY A 100 -11.79 11.01 4.27
C GLY A 100 -11.91 12.27 5.13
N LEU A 101 -12.85 12.29 6.07
CA LEU A 101 -12.96 13.33 7.09
C LEU A 101 -13.00 12.71 8.50
N PRO A 102 -11.91 12.09 8.96
CA PRO A 102 -11.85 11.36 10.23
C PRO A 102 -11.65 12.31 11.42
N SER A 103 -12.61 13.21 11.68
CA SER A 103 -12.50 14.07 12.87
C SER A 103 -12.58 13.27 14.16
N HIS A 104 -11.98 13.79 15.24
CA HIS A 104 -12.04 13.14 16.56
C HIS A 104 -13.48 12.91 17.03
N GLU A 105 -14.38 13.84 16.75
CA GLU A 105 -15.81 13.72 17.04
C GLU A 105 -16.45 12.55 16.29
N ASN A 106 -16.21 12.45 14.97
CA ASN A 106 -16.72 11.35 14.15
C ASN A 106 -16.20 10.01 14.65
N ILE A 107 -14.89 9.93 14.95
CA ILE A 107 -14.27 8.70 15.46
C ILE A 107 -14.88 8.30 16.81
N LYS A 108 -15.08 9.23 17.74
CA LYS A 108 -15.75 8.94 19.04
C LYS A 108 -17.13 8.32 18.82
N GLY A 109 -17.93 8.90 17.92
CA GLY A 109 -19.26 8.36 17.57
C GLY A 109 -19.21 6.94 17.00
N ILE A 110 -18.24 6.67 16.14
CA ILE A 110 -18.05 5.33 15.54
C ILE A 110 -17.60 4.33 16.62
N LEU A 111 -16.62 4.71 17.46
CA LEU A 111 -16.12 3.86 18.54
C LEU A 111 -17.25 3.40 19.48
N GLU A 112 -18.15 4.30 19.87
CA GLU A 112 -19.32 3.95 20.67
C GLU A 112 -20.24 2.93 19.96
N ALA A 113 -20.36 3.00 18.66
CA ALA A 113 -21.19 2.08 17.88
C ALA A 113 -20.54 0.70 17.70
N VAL A 114 -19.20 0.60 17.65
CA VAL A 114 -18.49 -0.64 17.32
C VAL A 114 -17.80 -1.32 18.49
N LYS A 115 -17.62 -0.66 19.63
CA LYS A 115 -16.99 -1.25 20.82
C LYS A 115 -17.71 -2.52 21.27
N GLY A 116 -16.95 -3.51 21.71
CA GLY A 116 -17.46 -4.78 22.20
C GLY A 116 -18.03 -5.72 21.13
N LYS A 117 -17.84 -5.41 19.83
CA LYS A 117 -18.33 -6.25 18.73
C LYS A 117 -17.29 -7.24 18.18
N GLY A 118 -16.21 -7.50 18.92
CA GLY A 118 -15.19 -8.47 18.51
C GLY A 118 -14.19 -7.94 17.49
N LEU A 119 -14.12 -6.62 17.31
CA LEU A 119 -13.10 -5.97 16.49
C LEU A 119 -11.80 -5.82 17.28
N GLU A 120 -10.66 -6.11 16.66
CA GLU A 120 -9.35 -6.02 17.29
C GLU A 120 -8.58 -4.77 16.87
N TYR A 121 -8.80 -4.27 15.67
CA TYR A 121 -8.17 -3.06 15.15
C TYR A 121 -9.20 -2.04 14.72
N PHE A 122 -8.88 -0.78 14.95
CA PHE A 122 -9.61 0.36 14.40
C PHE A 122 -8.63 1.26 13.65
N VAL A 123 -8.84 1.46 12.35
CA VAL A 123 -7.95 2.23 11.48
C VAL A 123 -8.56 3.59 11.19
N VAL A 124 -7.84 4.65 11.57
CA VAL A 124 -8.08 6.02 11.09
C VAL A 124 -7.56 6.11 9.66
N ASP A 125 -8.46 6.26 8.70
CA ASP A 125 -8.14 6.27 7.27
C ASP A 125 -7.65 7.65 6.78
N CYS A 126 -7.51 7.84 5.48
CA CYS A 126 -7.02 9.07 4.87
C CYS A 126 -7.74 10.32 5.37
N GLY A 127 -7.13 11.48 5.19
CA GLY A 127 -7.71 12.78 5.53
C GLY A 127 -7.37 13.30 6.93
N TRP A 128 -6.71 12.53 7.78
CA TRP A 128 -6.29 12.98 9.12
C TRP A 128 -5.28 14.16 9.10
N PHE A 129 -4.68 14.42 7.94
CA PHE A 129 -3.68 15.47 7.69
C PHE A 129 -4.21 16.64 6.86
N VAL A 130 -5.51 16.70 6.56
CA VAL A 130 -6.03 17.71 5.63
C VAL A 130 -6.33 19.05 6.28
N GLU A 131 -5.98 20.12 5.56
CA GLU A 131 -6.38 21.47 5.86
C GLU A 131 -7.80 21.77 5.37
N GLU A 132 -8.38 22.87 5.83
CA GLU A 132 -9.72 23.27 5.43
C GLU A 132 -9.81 23.56 3.93
N GLY A 133 -10.82 23.00 3.27
CA GLY A 133 -11.05 23.19 1.84
C GLY A 133 -10.14 22.38 0.92
N VAL A 134 -9.23 21.57 1.48
CA VAL A 134 -8.32 20.71 0.71
C VAL A 134 -8.79 19.26 0.74
N HIS A 135 -8.73 18.58 -0.41
CA HIS A 135 -9.09 17.17 -0.49
C HIS A 135 -7.88 16.29 -0.14
N TRP A 136 -8.10 15.22 0.62
CA TRP A 136 -7.05 14.33 1.08
C TRP A 136 -6.14 13.79 -0.05
N SER A 137 -6.74 13.51 -1.23
CA SER A 137 -6.00 12.93 -2.38
C SER A 137 -4.96 13.87 -2.99
N ARG A 138 -4.88 15.12 -2.53
CA ARG A 138 -3.91 16.12 -2.99
C ARG A 138 -2.97 16.60 -1.89
N SER A 139 -3.10 16.05 -0.66
CA SER A 139 -2.40 16.57 0.52
C SER A 139 -1.42 15.57 1.15
N MET A 140 -1.26 14.36 0.56
CA MET A 140 -0.30 13.38 1.07
C MET A 140 1.13 13.88 0.93
N GLY A 141 2.00 13.43 1.83
CA GLY A 141 3.43 13.68 1.79
C GLY A 141 3.97 14.31 3.06
N ASP A 142 3.38 15.38 3.55
CA ASP A 142 3.82 16.07 4.78
C ASP A 142 3.42 15.32 6.05
N TYR A 143 2.27 14.66 6.03
CA TYR A 143 1.72 13.88 7.14
C TYR A 143 1.72 14.62 8.48
N VAL A 144 1.28 15.89 8.45
CA VAL A 144 1.07 16.69 9.65
C VAL A 144 -0.38 16.55 10.09
N PRO A 145 -0.66 16.08 11.32
CA PRO A 145 -2.04 15.96 11.79
C PRO A 145 -2.76 17.31 11.78
N SER A 146 -4.01 17.32 11.34
CA SER A 146 -4.83 18.53 11.31
C SER A 146 -5.31 18.90 12.70
N ASP A 147 -4.88 20.04 13.24
CA ASP A 147 -5.33 20.55 14.55
C ASP A 147 -6.84 20.80 14.56
N ARG A 148 -7.42 21.14 13.41
CA ARG A 148 -8.86 21.34 13.25
C ARG A 148 -9.65 20.05 13.45
N LEU A 149 -9.19 18.96 12.90
CA LEU A 149 -9.83 17.64 13.02
C LEU A 149 -9.56 16.98 14.38
N PHE A 150 -8.40 17.27 14.96
CA PHE A 150 -7.91 16.66 16.18
C PHE A 150 -7.44 17.74 17.19
N PRO A 151 -8.35 18.55 17.74
CA PRO A 151 -7.97 19.65 18.62
C PRO A 151 -7.31 19.18 19.94
N GLU A 152 -7.55 17.93 20.34
CA GLU A 152 -6.89 17.29 21.49
C GLU A 152 -5.61 16.53 21.07
N GLY A 153 -5.23 16.61 19.77
CA GLY A 153 -4.13 15.90 19.14
C GLY A 153 -4.49 14.47 18.73
N LEU A 154 -3.74 13.97 17.75
CA LEU A 154 -3.95 12.62 17.21
C LEU A 154 -3.68 11.51 18.24
N GLY A 155 -2.84 11.77 19.25
CA GLY A 155 -2.60 10.85 20.37
C GLY A 155 -3.85 10.56 21.19
N ALA A 156 -4.72 11.55 21.39
CA ALA A 156 -5.99 11.36 22.11
C ALA A 156 -6.91 10.38 21.37
N VAL A 157 -6.89 10.39 20.03
CA VAL A 157 -7.66 9.43 19.21
C VAL A 157 -7.15 8.01 19.43
N SER A 158 -5.83 7.80 19.41
CA SER A 158 -5.25 6.48 19.63
C SER A 158 -5.56 5.95 21.03
N ASP A 159 -5.59 6.82 22.03
CA ASP A 159 -5.97 6.47 23.40
C ASP A 159 -7.47 6.10 23.51
N ASP A 160 -8.35 6.82 22.82
CA ASP A 160 -9.78 6.50 22.82
C ASP A 160 -10.08 5.17 22.11
N ILE A 161 -9.35 4.85 21.03
CA ILE A 161 -9.43 3.54 20.38
C ILE A 161 -9.05 2.43 21.37
N ARG A 162 -7.96 2.61 22.15
CA ARG A 162 -7.54 1.64 23.17
C ARG A 162 -8.57 1.50 24.30
N LYS A 163 -9.12 2.61 24.78
CA LYS A 163 -10.20 2.59 25.79
C LYS A 163 -11.44 1.83 25.28
N ALA A 164 -11.70 1.86 23.97
CA ALA A 164 -12.76 1.07 23.35
C ALA A 164 -12.40 -0.43 23.19
N GLY A 165 -11.20 -0.85 23.58
CA GLY A 165 -10.74 -2.25 23.58
C GLY A 165 -10.13 -2.70 22.23
N MET A 166 -9.73 -1.78 21.37
CA MET A 166 -9.13 -2.05 20.07
C MET A 166 -7.70 -1.51 19.98
N LYS A 167 -6.89 -2.06 19.07
CA LYS A 167 -5.57 -1.53 18.72
C LYS A 167 -5.72 -0.42 17.67
N PRO A 168 -5.06 0.75 17.88
CA PRO A 168 -5.16 1.85 16.94
C PRO A 168 -4.31 1.63 15.71
N GLY A 169 -4.89 1.85 14.55
CA GLY A 169 -4.25 1.88 13.26
C GLY A 169 -4.41 3.23 12.56
N ILE A 170 -3.52 3.52 11.63
CA ILE A 170 -3.55 4.75 10.85
C ILE A 170 -3.12 4.50 9.40
N TRP A 171 -3.70 5.27 8.50
CA TRP A 171 -3.49 5.18 7.05
C TRP A 171 -2.33 6.05 6.57
N PHE A 172 -1.57 5.52 5.60
CA PHE A 172 -0.58 6.24 4.80
C PHE A 172 -0.61 5.77 3.35
N GLU A 173 -0.21 6.64 2.44
CA GLU A 173 0.13 6.35 1.04
C GLU A 173 1.57 6.82 0.81
N ILE A 174 2.53 5.97 1.18
CA ILE A 174 3.92 6.37 1.45
C ILE A 174 4.73 6.74 0.23
N ASP A 175 4.35 6.28 -0.95
CA ASP A 175 5.05 6.58 -2.21
C ASP A 175 4.49 7.82 -2.90
N ASN A 176 3.29 8.27 -2.54
CA ASN A 176 2.59 9.36 -3.20
C ASN A 176 2.76 10.70 -2.49
N VAL A 177 2.88 11.76 -3.30
CA VAL A 177 2.98 13.14 -2.85
C VAL A 177 1.92 13.97 -3.56
N GLY A 178 0.99 14.53 -2.83
CA GLY A 178 -0.10 15.35 -3.36
C GLY A 178 0.34 16.79 -3.62
N ARG A 179 -0.20 17.42 -4.64
CA ARG A 179 0.21 18.74 -5.12
C ARG A 179 0.02 19.87 -4.09
N ASP A 180 -0.85 19.69 -3.11
CA ASP A 180 -1.14 20.68 -2.08
C ASP A 180 -0.29 20.49 -0.81
N SER A 181 0.64 19.50 -0.80
CA SER A 181 1.63 19.34 0.26
C SER A 181 2.85 20.24 0.04
N HIS A 182 3.53 20.64 1.13
CA HIS A 182 4.77 21.43 1.05
C HIS A 182 5.89 20.65 0.37
N VAL A 183 6.04 19.36 0.72
CA VAL A 183 7.07 18.51 0.16
C VAL A 183 6.98 18.38 -1.37
N TYR A 184 5.79 18.54 -1.95
CA TYR A 184 5.60 18.50 -3.40
C TYR A 184 6.41 19.57 -4.14
N SER A 185 6.46 20.78 -3.63
CA SER A 185 7.15 21.90 -4.26
C SER A 185 8.53 22.19 -3.69
N GLU A 186 8.77 21.84 -2.44
CA GLU A 186 9.98 22.20 -1.72
C GLU A 186 11.07 21.14 -1.80
N ARG A 187 10.72 19.87 -2.09
CA ARG A 187 11.65 18.75 -2.06
C ARG A 187 11.57 17.89 -3.32
N GLU A 188 11.73 18.51 -4.48
CA GLU A 188 11.84 17.81 -5.76
C GLU A 188 13.00 16.82 -5.81
N ASP A 189 14.04 17.06 -5.02
CA ASP A 189 15.20 16.21 -4.83
C ASP A 189 14.87 14.80 -4.29
N LEU A 190 13.70 14.63 -3.67
CA LEU A 190 13.23 13.36 -3.12
C LEU A 190 12.35 12.55 -4.11
N MET A 191 12.02 13.13 -5.27
CA MET A 191 11.01 12.60 -6.17
C MET A 191 11.61 11.76 -7.29
N LEU A 192 10.83 10.82 -7.79
CA LEU A 192 11.13 10.11 -9.03
C LEU A 192 11.23 11.06 -10.23
N HIS A 193 12.17 10.78 -11.11
CA HIS A 193 12.37 11.51 -12.35
C HIS A 193 12.12 10.62 -13.56
N ARG A 194 11.81 11.27 -14.67
CA ARG A 194 11.77 10.68 -16.01
C ARG A 194 12.34 11.67 -17.01
N ASP A 195 13.33 11.25 -17.77
CA ASP A 195 14.05 12.12 -18.72
C ASP A 195 14.56 13.40 -18.06
N GLY A 196 15.08 13.27 -16.83
CA GLY A 196 15.62 14.37 -16.03
C GLY A 196 14.58 15.37 -15.50
N LYS A 197 13.29 15.06 -15.57
CA LYS A 197 12.20 15.88 -15.01
C LYS A 197 11.44 15.12 -13.93
N VAL A 198 10.97 15.85 -12.91
CA VAL A 198 10.15 15.25 -11.86
C VAL A 198 8.92 14.59 -12.49
N LEU A 199 8.75 13.31 -12.20
CA LEU A 199 7.62 12.54 -12.66
C LEU A 199 6.35 13.02 -11.98
N THR A 200 5.40 13.52 -12.78
CA THR A 200 4.11 14.00 -12.29
C THR A 200 3.00 13.33 -13.06
N THR A 201 2.11 12.66 -12.36
CA THR A 201 0.92 12.02 -12.93
C THR A 201 -0.31 12.66 -12.31
N LYS A 202 -1.16 13.30 -13.13
CA LYS A 202 -2.28 14.10 -12.67
C LYS A 202 -1.82 15.20 -11.68
N GLU A 203 -2.17 15.06 -10.40
CA GLU A 203 -1.84 16.02 -9.34
C GLU A 203 -0.89 15.42 -8.30
N ARG A 204 -0.14 14.37 -8.65
CA ARG A 204 0.72 13.62 -7.76
C ARG A 204 2.13 13.48 -8.30
N ARG A 205 3.07 13.46 -7.39
CA ARG A 205 4.47 13.07 -7.55
C ARG A 205 4.72 11.81 -6.72
N PHE A 206 5.90 11.23 -6.86
CA PHE A 206 6.22 9.96 -6.18
C PHE A 206 7.61 10.05 -5.60
N PHE A 207 7.76 9.62 -4.35
CA PHE A 207 9.07 9.52 -3.73
C PHE A 207 9.94 8.48 -4.44
N ASP A 208 11.21 8.82 -4.60
CA ASP A 208 12.23 7.86 -5.04
C ASP A 208 12.66 6.98 -3.88
N MET A 209 12.14 5.76 -3.82
CA MET A 209 12.47 4.79 -2.77
C MET A 209 13.90 4.24 -2.87
N CYS A 210 14.65 4.57 -3.92
CA CYS A 210 16.09 4.31 -4.01
C CYS A 210 16.94 5.46 -3.41
N ASN A 211 16.33 6.62 -3.16
CA ASN A 211 17.00 7.78 -2.58
C ASN A 211 17.04 7.69 -1.05
N PRO A 212 18.23 7.61 -0.42
CA PRO A 212 18.35 7.55 1.04
C PRO A 212 17.69 8.71 1.78
N ASP A 213 17.70 9.92 1.20
CA ASP A 213 17.08 11.09 1.81
C ASP A 213 15.55 11.00 1.79
N ALA A 214 14.95 10.42 0.74
CA ALA A 214 13.53 10.13 0.70
C ALA A 214 13.15 9.08 1.77
N ILE A 215 13.95 8.03 1.92
CA ILE A 215 13.75 7.03 2.98
C ILE A 215 13.86 7.65 4.37
N ALA A 216 14.84 8.53 4.60
CA ALA A 216 15.01 9.24 5.87
C ALA A 216 13.81 10.14 6.16
N TYR A 217 13.35 10.91 5.17
CA TYR A 217 12.15 11.76 5.27
C TYR A 217 10.92 10.94 5.63
N LEU A 218 10.65 9.86 4.90
CA LEU A 218 9.51 8.98 5.16
C LEU A 218 9.60 8.27 6.51
N THR A 219 10.81 7.90 6.93
CA THR A 219 11.01 7.32 8.27
C THR A 219 10.59 8.30 9.36
N ASP A 220 10.97 9.58 9.23
CA ASP A 220 10.53 10.62 10.18
C ASP A 220 9.02 10.82 10.13
N LYS A 221 8.46 11.01 8.93
CA LYS A 221 7.05 11.35 8.73
C LYS A 221 6.08 10.20 9.01
N VAL A 222 6.47 8.97 8.76
CA VAL A 222 5.61 7.78 8.93
C VAL A 222 5.92 7.08 10.24
N ILE A 223 7.13 6.55 10.39
CA ILE A 223 7.51 5.80 11.60
C ILE A 223 7.57 6.73 12.82
N GLY A 224 8.01 7.98 12.63
CA GLY A 224 7.97 9.01 13.66
C GLY A 224 6.54 9.25 14.18
N GLN A 225 5.54 9.34 13.30
CA GLN A 225 4.13 9.52 13.71
C GLN A 225 3.58 8.29 14.44
N LEU A 226 3.85 7.08 13.93
CA LEU A 226 3.43 5.85 14.59
C LEU A 226 3.94 5.80 16.03
N LYS A 227 5.22 6.09 16.25
CA LYS A 227 5.84 6.12 17.58
C LYS A 227 5.29 7.25 18.45
N LYS A 228 5.22 8.48 17.90
CA LYS A 228 4.80 9.68 18.61
C LYS A 228 3.37 9.56 19.17
N TYR A 229 2.47 9.01 18.37
CA TYR A 229 1.06 8.89 18.71
C TYR A 229 0.65 7.48 19.12
N ASN A 230 1.64 6.58 19.24
CA ASN A 230 1.46 5.23 19.73
C ASN A 230 0.45 4.40 18.92
N PHE A 231 0.50 4.49 17.56
CA PHE A 231 -0.26 3.59 16.70
C PHE A 231 0.45 2.24 16.57
N GLU A 232 -0.33 1.16 16.52
CA GLU A 232 0.17 -0.22 16.47
C GLU A 232 -0.02 -0.90 15.12
N TYR A 233 -0.81 -0.29 14.23
CA TYR A 233 -1.09 -0.80 12.91
C TYR A 233 -0.97 0.32 11.86
N MET A 234 -0.43 -0.01 10.72
CA MET A 234 -0.34 0.89 9.57
C MET A 234 -1.09 0.29 8.39
N LYS A 235 -2.12 0.98 7.90
CA LYS A 235 -2.68 0.70 6.59
C LYS A 235 -1.86 1.45 5.54
N MET A 236 -1.25 0.71 4.63
CA MET A 236 -0.54 1.26 3.48
C MET A 236 -1.40 1.09 2.23
N ASP A 237 -1.69 2.20 1.56
CA ASP A 237 -2.58 2.24 0.41
C ASP A 237 -1.87 2.75 -0.85
N TYR A 238 -2.46 2.48 -2.02
CA TYR A 238 -1.99 2.92 -3.33
C TYR A 238 -3.19 3.32 -4.18
N ASN A 239 -3.33 4.63 -4.43
CA ASN A 239 -4.47 5.16 -5.20
C ASN A 239 -4.08 5.74 -6.56
N ASP A 240 -2.80 5.81 -6.86
CA ASP A 240 -2.30 6.20 -8.18
C ASP A 240 -0.99 5.46 -8.50
N THR A 241 -0.58 5.50 -9.76
CA THR A 241 0.62 4.80 -10.26
C THR A 241 1.53 5.75 -11.01
N ILE A 242 2.82 5.41 -11.02
CA ILE A 242 3.83 6.16 -11.79
C ILE A 242 3.59 6.13 -13.30
N GLY A 243 2.67 5.28 -13.77
CA GLY A 243 2.43 5.07 -15.20
C GLY A 243 3.62 4.37 -15.86
N ILE A 244 4.14 5.03 -16.91
CA ILE A 244 5.22 4.50 -17.72
C ILE A 244 6.57 4.73 -17.04
N GLY A 245 7.08 3.83 -16.21
CA GLY A 245 8.45 3.81 -15.69
C GLY A 245 9.11 5.14 -15.25
N CYS A 246 10.28 5.05 -14.68
CA CYS A 246 11.12 6.19 -14.26
C CYS A 246 12.59 5.90 -14.60
N ASP A 247 13.46 6.91 -14.44
CA ASP A 247 14.91 6.80 -14.67
C ASP A 247 15.58 5.92 -13.62
#